data_b2d7a0df754b9cd6686976d411efcf58
#
_entry.id   b2d7a0df754b9cd6686976d411efcf58
#
_cell.length_a   1.000
_cell.length_b   1.000
_cell.length_c   1.000
_cell.angle_alpha   90.00
_cell.angle_beta   90.00
_cell.angle_gamma   90.00
#
_symmetry.space_group_name_H-M   'P 1'
#
loop_
_entity.id
_entity.type
_entity.pdbx_description
1 polymer ?
#
loop_
_entity_poly.entity_id
_entity_poly.type
_entity_poly.pdbx_seq_one_letter_code
_entity_poly.pdbx_strand_id
1 'polypeptide(L)'
;MLDGIPLVDAHVHVPLLASLRPAWVSWARDFGSDGILEDAWDADGLPRPERLDELFAGQGVDVALLFCEYSPKATGIQAFDDLLPIVEHNPQRFRPVANVNPHLHLPIATEVKRQLDLGAAALKLHPVHGGFQCSDRSLYPAYQVLQERRVPLVVHCGTSSFPGSVNENADPQLLLPVIRDFPGLDIVLAHGGRSSWYDLAATMALDNETVWIELSGLPPKRLPDYYAGFDLNQLARRWIFGTDWPGVPGTAQNARTVAGLLDQDVAAAVLGGNAMRVYAGLPQLPKPPQLTHVTAAVRDEAATSKLEQA
;
A
#
# COMPACT_ATOMS: atom_id res chain seq x y z
N MET A 1 2.57 -2.56 -16.65
CA MET A 1 2.66 -1.07 -16.77
C MET A 1 1.32 -0.50 -17.19
N LEU A 2 0.91 0.58 -16.56
CA LEU A 2 -0.31 1.30 -16.88
C LEU A 2 0.06 2.57 -17.67
N ASP A 3 -0.39 2.64 -18.94
CA ASP A 3 -0.15 3.81 -19.82
C ASP A 3 1.34 4.24 -19.89
N GLY A 4 2.26 3.26 -19.84
CA GLY A 4 3.71 3.47 -19.87
C GLY A 4 4.35 3.76 -18.50
N ILE A 5 3.58 3.85 -17.43
CA ILE A 5 4.05 4.06 -16.06
C ILE A 5 4.08 2.71 -15.33
N PRO A 6 5.18 2.36 -14.62
CA PRO A 6 5.19 1.20 -13.73
C PRO A 6 4.10 1.31 -12.66
N LEU A 7 3.35 0.24 -12.45
CA LEU A 7 2.27 0.18 -11.46
C LEU A 7 2.57 -0.85 -10.39
N VAL A 8 2.74 -0.37 -9.16
CA VAL A 8 2.86 -1.20 -7.96
C VAL A 8 1.56 -1.07 -7.15
N ASP A 9 0.86 -2.18 -6.94
CA ASP A 9 -0.23 -2.25 -5.97
C ASP A 9 0.36 -2.68 -4.61
N ALA A 10 0.54 -1.72 -3.73
CA ALA A 10 1.24 -1.94 -2.46
C ALA A 10 0.37 -2.56 -1.37
N HIS A 11 -0.88 -2.99 -1.66
CA HIS A 11 -1.79 -3.51 -0.64
C HIS A 11 -2.83 -4.49 -1.20
N VAL A 12 -2.53 -5.78 -1.12
CA VAL A 12 -3.36 -6.84 -1.69
C VAL A 12 -3.52 -7.99 -0.70
N HIS A 13 -4.75 -8.47 -0.52
CA HIS A 13 -5.08 -9.60 0.35
C HIS A 13 -5.52 -10.81 -0.48
N VAL A 14 -4.82 -11.93 -0.34
CA VAL A 14 -5.12 -13.21 -1.01
C VAL A 14 -5.13 -14.38 -0.01
N PRO A 15 -6.01 -14.34 0.99
CA PRO A 15 -6.04 -15.33 2.06
C PRO A 15 -6.53 -16.70 1.62
N LEU A 16 -6.24 -17.71 2.43
CA LEU A 16 -7.05 -18.92 2.49
C LEU A 16 -8.41 -18.54 3.12
N LEU A 17 -9.52 -18.64 2.39
CA LEU A 17 -10.81 -18.14 2.87
C LEU A 17 -11.25 -18.80 4.20
N ALA A 18 -10.92 -20.07 4.40
CA ALA A 18 -11.22 -20.79 5.63
C ALA A 18 -10.42 -20.32 6.86
N SER A 19 -9.32 -19.60 6.66
CA SER A 19 -8.47 -19.05 7.74
C SER A 19 -9.00 -17.74 8.30
N LEU A 20 -9.93 -17.11 7.60
CA LEU A 20 -10.50 -15.82 7.97
C LEU A 20 -11.89 -15.93 8.57
N ARG A 21 -12.27 -14.90 9.30
CA ARG A 21 -13.62 -14.79 9.87
C ARG A 21 -14.65 -14.47 8.79
N PRO A 22 -15.94 -14.89 8.96
CA PRO A 22 -17.00 -14.61 7.99
C PRO A 22 -17.14 -13.14 7.63
N ALA A 23 -16.88 -12.21 8.56
CA ALA A 23 -16.94 -10.77 8.31
C ALA A 23 -15.97 -10.32 7.21
N TRP A 24 -14.81 -10.94 7.10
CA TRP A 24 -13.84 -10.65 6.03
C TRP A 24 -14.37 -11.11 4.67
N VAL A 25 -14.94 -12.31 4.62
CA VAL A 25 -15.52 -12.86 3.37
C VAL A 25 -16.71 -12.01 2.92
N SER A 26 -17.56 -11.57 3.87
CA SER A 26 -18.66 -10.64 3.57
C SER A 26 -18.14 -9.31 3.02
N TRP A 27 -17.11 -8.73 3.65
CA TRP A 27 -16.48 -7.51 3.17
C TRP A 27 -15.95 -7.65 1.73
N ALA A 28 -15.26 -8.74 1.43
CA ALA A 28 -14.74 -8.99 0.08
C ALA A 28 -15.85 -9.14 -0.98
N ARG A 29 -17.02 -9.72 -0.61
CA ARG A 29 -18.20 -9.81 -1.48
C ARG A 29 -18.92 -8.49 -1.65
N ASP A 30 -19.10 -7.74 -0.56
CA ASP A 30 -19.92 -6.52 -0.55
C ASP A 30 -19.22 -5.35 -1.25
N PHE A 31 -17.88 -5.31 -1.21
CA PHE A 31 -17.07 -4.20 -1.73
C PHE A 31 -16.20 -4.59 -2.93
N GLY A 32 -15.94 -5.87 -3.15
CA GLY A 32 -15.18 -6.38 -4.29
C GLY A 32 -15.97 -6.34 -5.61
N SER A 33 -15.34 -6.77 -6.69
CA SER A 33 -16.03 -7.01 -7.96
C SER A 33 -16.99 -8.18 -7.85
N ASP A 34 -18.10 -8.12 -8.57
CA ASP A 34 -19.02 -9.23 -8.67
C ASP A 34 -18.30 -10.53 -9.09
N GLY A 35 -18.53 -11.61 -8.33
CA GLY A 35 -17.92 -12.91 -8.58
C GLY A 35 -16.43 -13.03 -8.32
N ILE A 36 -15.79 -12.05 -7.67
CA ILE A 36 -14.32 -12.04 -7.48
C ILE A 36 -13.84 -13.24 -6.64
N LEU A 37 -14.61 -13.67 -5.64
CA LEU A 37 -14.22 -14.81 -4.81
C LEU A 37 -14.30 -16.12 -5.59
N GLU A 38 -15.30 -16.29 -6.43
CA GLU A 38 -15.49 -17.46 -7.28
C GLU A 38 -14.48 -17.48 -8.44
N ASP A 39 -13.98 -16.32 -8.86
CA ASP A 39 -12.99 -16.19 -9.94
C ASP A 39 -11.56 -16.42 -9.44
N ALA A 40 -11.18 -15.78 -8.32
CA ALA A 40 -9.81 -15.78 -7.83
C ALA A 40 -9.50 -16.91 -6.81
N TRP A 41 -10.54 -17.57 -6.25
CA TRP A 41 -10.41 -18.72 -5.35
C TRP A 41 -11.09 -19.94 -5.93
N ASP A 42 -10.64 -21.13 -5.53
CA ASP A 42 -11.28 -22.40 -5.89
C ASP A 42 -12.44 -22.74 -4.92
N ALA A 43 -13.07 -23.93 -5.15
CA ALA A 43 -14.19 -24.40 -4.34
C ALA A 43 -13.83 -24.66 -2.86
N ASP A 44 -12.57 -24.93 -2.57
CA ASP A 44 -12.04 -25.14 -1.21
C ASP A 44 -11.61 -23.83 -0.54
N GLY A 45 -11.73 -22.70 -1.25
CA GLY A 45 -11.34 -21.37 -0.78
C GLY A 45 -9.83 -21.14 -0.80
N LEU A 46 -9.10 -21.87 -1.64
CA LEU A 46 -7.69 -21.65 -1.88
C LEU A 46 -7.52 -20.64 -3.02
N PRO A 47 -6.62 -19.65 -2.90
CA PRO A 47 -6.35 -18.72 -3.99
C PRO A 47 -5.75 -19.46 -5.18
N ARG A 48 -6.12 -19.03 -6.40
CA ARG A 48 -5.62 -19.59 -7.67
C ARG A 48 -4.48 -18.71 -8.20
N PRO A 49 -3.21 -19.13 -8.06
CA PRO A 49 -2.06 -18.29 -8.40
C PRO A 49 -2.07 -17.84 -9.87
N GLU A 50 -2.38 -18.74 -10.81
CA GLU A 50 -2.45 -18.45 -12.25
C GLU A 50 -3.52 -17.40 -12.55
N ARG A 51 -4.70 -17.56 -11.91
CA ARG A 51 -5.81 -16.63 -12.13
C ARG A 51 -5.53 -15.26 -11.52
N LEU A 52 -4.91 -15.21 -10.35
CA LEU A 52 -4.45 -13.97 -9.75
C LEU A 52 -3.45 -13.25 -10.64
N ASP A 53 -2.48 -13.97 -11.21
CA ASP A 53 -1.49 -13.39 -12.12
C ASP A 53 -2.15 -12.80 -13.38
N GLU A 54 -3.10 -13.52 -14.00
CA GLU A 54 -3.90 -13.01 -15.12
C GLU A 54 -4.70 -11.75 -14.76
N LEU A 55 -5.36 -11.75 -13.60
CA LEU A 55 -6.16 -10.61 -13.12
C LEU A 55 -5.30 -9.36 -12.93
N PHE A 56 -4.19 -9.48 -12.23
CA PHE A 56 -3.29 -8.33 -12.00
C PHE A 56 -2.58 -7.90 -13.27
N ALA A 57 -2.16 -8.83 -14.15
CA ALA A 57 -1.60 -8.51 -15.45
C ALA A 57 -2.60 -7.73 -16.32
N GLY A 58 -3.86 -8.18 -16.37
CA GLY A 58 -4.94 -7.51 -17.09
C GLY A 58 -5.25 -6.10 -16.60
N GLN A 59 -4.96 -5.81 -15.33
CA GLN A 59 -5.04 -4.47 -14.72
C GLN A 59 -3.76 -3.65 -14.91
N GLY A 60 -2.73 -4.18 -15.58
CA GLY A 60 -1.45 -3.49 -15.80
C GLY A 60 -0.56 -3.40 -14.55
N VAL A 61 -0.85 -4.19 -13.52
CA VAL A 61 -0.04 -4.24 -12.30
C VAL A 61 1.26 -4.98 -12.58
N ASP A 62 2.39 -4.33 -12.34
CA ASP A 62 3.71 -4.93 -12.48
C ASP A 62 4.13 -5.69 -11.21
N VAL A 63 3.83 -5.11 -10.05
CA VAL A 63 4.09 -5.74 -8.74
C VAL A 63 2.89 -5.56 -7.83
N ALA A 64 2.51 -6.64 -7.14
CA ALA A 64 1.50 -6.66 -6.08
C ALA A 64 2.13 -7.13 -4.76
N LEU A 65 1.96 -6.36 -3.68
CA LEU A 65 2.42 -6.71 -2.34
C LEU A 65 1.32 -7.47 -1.61
N LEU A 66 1.58 -8.72 -1.26
CA LEU A 66 0.61 -9.64 -0.67
C LEU A 66 0.72 -9.64 0.86
N PHE A 67 -0.38 -9.32 1.53
CA PHE A 67 -0.45 -9.29 2.99
C PHE A 67 -0.97 -10.60 3.57
N CYS A 68 -0.31 -11.07 4.64
CA CYS A 68 -0.85 -12.04 5.58
C CYS A 68 -1.46 -11.33 6.80
N GLU A 69 -2.13 -12.07 7.67
CA GLU A 69 -2.91 -11.49 8.76
C GLU A 69 -2.84 -12.38 10.03
N TYR A 70 -2.49 -11.76 11.17
CA TYR A 70 -2.45 -12.42 12.47
C TYR A 70 -3.34 -11.70 13.48
N SER A 71 -4.64 -11.65 13.20
CA SER A 71 -5.63 -10.88 13.98
C SER A 71 -6.85 -11.74 14.34
N PRO A 72 -6.68 -12.76 15.20
CA PRO A 72 -7.71 -13.77 15.45
C PRO A 72 -9.01 -13.21 16.02
N LYS A 73 -8.99 -12.04 16.64
CA LYS A 73 -10.19 -11.39 17.21
C LYS A 73 -11.02 -10.64 16.17
N ALA A 74 -10.39 -10.11 15.11
CA ALA A 74 -11.06 -9.28 14.10
C ALA A 74 -11.24 -10.01 12.76
N THR A 75 -10.16 -10.33 12.07
CA THR A 75 -10.20 -10.84 10.69
C THR A 75 -9.84 -12.31 10.56
N GLY A 76 -9.06 -12.87 11.47
CA GLY A 76 -8.61 -14.26 11.44
C GLY A 76 -7.10 -14.40 11.46
N ILE A 77 -6.60 -15.58 11.10
CA ILE A 77 -5.17 -15.87 10.97
C ILE A 77 -4.93 -16.48 9.60
N GLN A 78 -4.17 -15.76 8.77
CA GLN A 78 -3.53 -16.27 7.57
C GLN A 78 -2.02 -16.23 7.81
N ALA A 79 -1.36 -17.37 7.77
CA ALA A 79 0.08 -17.44 7.98
C ALA A 79 0.84 -16.81 6.81
N PHE A 80 2.06 -16.31 7.07
CA PHE A 80 2.95 -15.79 6.02
C PHE A 80 3.25 -16.86 4.97
N ASP A 81 3.45 -18.09 5.40
CA ASP A 81 3.78 -19.23 4.54
C ASP A 81 2.67 -19.55 3.52
N ASP A 82 1.41 -19.18 3.80
CA ASP A 82 0.28 -19.36 2.88
C ASP A 82 0.39 -18.47 1.63
N LEU A 83 1.23 -17.42 1.66
CA LEU A 83 1.49 -16.56 0.49
C LEU A 83 2.52 -17.16 -0.47
N LEU A 84 3.40 -18.04 0.02
CA LEU A 84 4.56 -18.50 -0.75
C LEU A 84 4.19 -19.20 -2.07
N PRO A 85 3.14 -20.05 -2.16
CA PRO A 85 2.75 -20.66 -3.43
C PRO A 85 2.38 -19.63 -4.52
N ILE A 86 1.77 -18.49 -4.14
CA ILE A 86 1.42 -17.41 -5.09
C ILE A 86 2.70 -16.68 -5.52
N VAL A 87 3.59 -16.40 -4.57
CA VAL A 87 4.89 -15.76 -4.83
C VAL A 87 5.76 -16.64 -5.74
N GLU A 88 5.82 -17.95 -5.49
CA GLU A 88 6.58 -18.92 -6.29
C GLU A 88 6.05 -19.04 -7.72
N HIS A 89 4.73 -18.90 -7.92
CA HIS A 89 4.12 -18.90 -9.25
C HIS A 89 4.67 -17.77 -10.13
N ASN A 90 4.70 -16.53 -9.63
CA ASN A 90 5.29 -15.40 -10.36
C ASN A 90 6.04 -14.44 -9.41
N PRO A 91 7.32 -14.74 -9.11
CA PRO A 91 8.11 -13.90 -8.19
C PRO A 91 8.51 -12.54 -8.77
N GLN A 92 8.22 -12.25 -10.03
CA GLN A 92 8.39 -10.90 -10.59
C GLN A 92 7.18 -10.02 -10.29
N ARG A 93 5.98 -10.59 -10.18
CA ARG A 93 4.76 -9.85 -9.87
C ARG A 93 4.42 -9.86 -8.39
N PHE A 94 4.52 -10.98 -7.71
CA PHE A 94 4.07 -11.13 -6.33
C PHE A 94 5.23 -11.04 -5.34
N ARG A 95 5.06 -10.23 -4.31
CA ARG A 95 5.99 -10.09 -3.21
C ARG A 95 5.25 -10.23 -1.88
N PRO A 96 5.72 -11.07 -0.97
CA PRO A 96 5.07 -11.21 0.33
C PRO A 96 5.42 -10.03 1.23
N VAL A 97 4.50 -9.69 2.11
CA VAL A 97 4.71 -8.75 3.20
C VAL A 97 4.63 -9.51 4.51
N ALA A 98 5.68 -9.39 5.33
CA ALA A 98 5.71 -9.99 6.65
C ALA A 98 4.59 -9.42 7.55
N ASN A 99 4.11 -10.22 8.48
CA ASN A 99 3.20 -9.75 9.52
C ASN A 99 3.52 -10.47 10.83
N VAL A 100 3.45 -9.76 11.94
CA VAL A 100 3.55 -10.33 13.28
C VAL A 100 2.54 -9.69 14.22
N ASN A 101 2.13 -10.46 15.20
CA ASN A 101 1.33 -9.99 16.32
C ASN A 101 2.10 -10.26 17.62
N PRO A 102 2.40 -9.25 18.46
CA PRO A 102 3.19 -9.42 19.68
C PRO A 102 2.56 -10.36 20.70
N HIS A 103 1.26 -10.62 20.60
CA HIS A 103 0.57 -11.58 21.46
C HIS A 103 0.73 -13.05 21.00
N LEU A 104 1.22 -13.27 19.76
CA LEU A 104 1.31 -14.61 19.15
C LEU A 104 2.74 -15.03 18.84
N HIS A 105 3.65 -14.08 18.57
CA HIS A 105 5.01 -14.36 18.10
C HIS A 105 6.06 -13.94 19.13
N LEU A 106 6.66 -14.92 19.77
CA LEU A 106 7.74 -14.72 20.74
C LEU A 106 8.86 -15.73 20.51
N PRO A 107 10.13 -15.32 20.35
CA PRO A 107 10.61 -13.92 20.26
C PRO A 107 10.25 -13.27 18.93
N ILE A 108 9.74 -12.03 18.98
CA ILE A 108 9.19 -11.35 17.79
C ILE A 108 10.24 -11.13 16.68
N ALA A 109 11.47 -10.75 17.05
CA ALA A 109 12.55 -10.51 16.10
C ALA A 109 12.96 -11.76 15.33
N THR A 110 12.82 -12.96 15.93
CA THR A 110 13.12 -14.24 15.27
C THR A 110 12.14 -14.48 14.13
N GLU A 111 10.85 -14.28 14.38
CA GLU A 111 9.83 -14.47 13.35
C GLU A 111 9.94 -13.42 12.25
N VAL A 112 10.20 -12.15 12.58
CA VAL A 112 10.45 -11.10 11.58
C VAL A 112 11.64 -11.47 10.70
N LYS A 113 12.77 -11.87 11.28
CA LYS A 113 13.95 -12.31 10.51
C LYS A 113 13.62 -13.47 9.57
N ARG A 114 12.89 -14.50 10.06
CA ARG A 114 12.47 -15.64 9.24
C ARG A 114 11.67 -15.21 8.01
N GLN A 115 10.65 -14.36 8.20
CA GLN A 115 9.81 -13.90 7.09
C GLN A 115 10.60 -13.01 6.10
N LEU A 116 11.52 -12.18 6.60
CA LEU A 116 12.40 -11.38 5.73
C LEU A 116 13.39 -12.27 4.96
N ASP A 117 13.93 -13.32 5.57
CA ASP A 117 14.82 -14.27 4.90
C ASP A 117 14.09 -15.07 3.80
N LEU A 118 12.76 -15.21 3.90
CA LEU A 118 11.87 -15.78 2.87
C LEU A 118 11.43 -14.73 1.82
N GLY A 119 11.97 -13.53 1.84
CA GLY A 119 11.79 -12.53 0.78
C GLY A 119 10.71 -11.48 1.03
N ALA A 120 10.24 -11.32 2.28
CA ALA A 120 9.27 -10.26 2.58
C ALA A 120 9.82 -8.87 2.27
N ALA A 121 9.03 -8.05 1.54
CA ALA A 121 9.40 -6.71 1.10
C ALA A 121 9.17 -5.62 2.16
N ALA A 122 8.38 -5.91 3.19
CA ALA A 122 8.02 -5.02 4.29
C ALA A 122 7.56 -5.84 5.50
N LEU A 123 7.42 -5.18 6.66
CA LEU A 123 6.65 -5.72 7.78
C LEU A 123 5.35 -4.94 7.92
N LYS A 124 4.20 -5.60 7.86
CA LYS A 124 2.89 -5.03 8.22
C LYS A 124 2.60 -5.26 9.70
N LEU A 125 2.16 -4.21 10.37
CA LEU A 125 1.51 -4.30 11.67
C LEU A 125 0.05 -3.86 11.56
N HIS A 126 -0.83 -4.60 12.23
CA HIS A 126 -2.25 -4.30 12.29
C HIS A 126 -2.71 -4.06 13.73
N PRO A 127 -2.38 -2.89 14.33
CA PRO A 127 -2.64 -2.61 15.74
C PRO A 127 -4.12 -2.60 16.07
N VAL A 128 -4.97 -2.17 15.13
CA VAL A 128 -6.44 -2.10 15.27
C VAL A 128 -7.05 -3.49 15.39
N HIS A 129 -6.68 -4.43 14.52
CA HIS A 129 -7.19 -5.80 14.54
C HIS A 129 -6.46 -6.68 15.56
N GLY A 130 -5.17 -6.44 15.76
CA GLY A 130 -4.32 -7.20 16.67
C GLY A 130 -4.51 -6.83 18.15
N GLY A 131 -5.08 -5.65 18.44
CA GLY A 131 -5.34 -5.19 19.80
C GLY A 131 -4.06 -4.81 20.57
N PHE A 132 -3.09 -4.17 19.90
CA PHE A 132 -1.84 -3.68 20.51
C PHE A 132 -1.50 -2.28 20.00
N GLN A 133 -0.59 -1.57 20.67
CA GLN A 133 -0.11 -0.27 20.20
C GLN A 133 1.24 -0.41 19.48
N CYS A 134 1.44 0.33 18.40
CA CYS A 134 2.72 0.33 17.67
C CYS A 134 3.89 0.88 18.50
N SER A 135 3.63 1.67 19.53
CA SER A 135 4.64 2.15 20.49
C SER A 135 5.03 1.13 21.57
N ASP A 136 4.42 -0.07 21.59
CA ASP A 136 4.75 -1.09 22.57
C ASP A 136 6.22 -1.51 22.44
N ARG A 137 6.94 -1.47 23.56
CA ARG A 137 8.38 -1.80 23.62
C ARG A 137 8.69 -3.24 23.23
N SER A 138 7.73 -4.16 23.33
CA SER A 138 7.87 -5.54 22.86
C SER A 138 8.09 -5.65 21.34
N LEU A 139 7.69 -4.62 20.57
CA LEU A 139 7.88 -4.53 19.12
C LEU A 139 9.26 -3.95 18.72
N TYR A 140 9.96 -3.28 19.63
CA TYR A 140 11.23 -2.60 19.33
C TYR A 140 12.31 -3.53 18.76
N PRO A 141 12.46 -4.79 19.22
CA PRO A 141 13.38 -5.73 18.57
C PRO A 141 13.06 -6.01 17.10
N ALA A 142 11.78 -5.94 16.71
CA ALA A 142 11.38 -6.03 15.29
C ALA A 142 11.79 -4.75 14.52
N TYR A 143 11.54 -3.56 15.06
CA TYR A 143 11.91 -2.29 14.44
C TYR A 143 13.42 -2.15 14.25
N GLN A 144 14.21 -2.63 15.20
CA GLN A 144 15.66 -2.67 15.04
C GLN A 144 16.07 -3.54 13.84
N VAL A 145 15.50 -4.73 13.70
CA VAL A 145 15.75 -5.61 12.54
C VAL A 145 15.38 -4.94 11.23
N LEU A 146 14.22 -4.26 11.17
CA LEU A 146 13.77 -3.55 9.98
C LEU A 146 14.74 -2.43 9.58
N GLN A 147 15.12 -1.58 10.53
CA GLN A 147 16.06 -0.48 10.28
C GLN A 147 17.43 -1.00 9.82
N GLU A 148 17.97 -2.04 10.47
CA GLU A 148 19.25 -2.67 10.09
C GLU A 148 19.20 -3.26 8.67
N ARG A 149 18.08 -3.84 8.26
CA ARG A 149 17.88 -4.46 6.95
C ARG A 149 17.33 -3.49 5.90
N ARG A 150 17.02 -2.25 6.26
CA ARG A 150 16.37 -1.24 5.41
C ARG A 150 15.07 -1.75 4.79
N VAL A 151 14.23 -2.35 5.63
CA VAL A 151 12.91 -2.87 5.26
C VAL A 151 11.87 -1.96 5.93
N PRO A 152 10.85 -1.46 5.22
CA PRO A 152 9.88 -0.54 5.78
C PRO A 152 8.91 -1.23 6.73
N LEU A 153 8.38 -0.43 7.66
CA LEU A 153 7.25 -0.76 8.51
C LEU A 153 5.96 -0.21 7.90
N VAL A 154 5.00 -1.06 7.56
CA VAL A 154 3.65 -0.67 7.13
C VAL A 154 2.70 -0.80 8.32
N VAL A 155 2.00 0.27 8.68
CA VAL A 155 1.08 0.27 9.83
C VAL A 155 -0.33 0.60 9.37
N HIS A 156 -1.31 -0.19 9.76
CA HIS A 156 -2.72 0.16 9.59
C HIS A 156 -3.04 1.44 10.36
N CYS A 157 -3.40 2.49 9.63
CA CYS A 157 -3.62 3.83 10.16
C CYS A 157 -4.97 4.36 9.68
N GLY A 158 -5.99 4.11 10.45
CA GLY A 158 -7.39 4.41 10.11
C GLY A 158 -8.35 3.49 10.81
N THR A 159 -9.61 3.91 10.90
CA THR A 159 -10.64 3.09 11.54
C THR A 159 -10.96 1.84 10.72
N SER A 160 -11.35 0.78 11.41
CA SER A 160 -11.87 -0.45 10.83
C SER A 160 -13.26 -0.76 11.35
N SER A 161 -14.12 -1.30 10.48
CA SER A 161 -15.48 -1.73 10.82
C SER A 161 -15.59 -3.22 11.18
N PHE A 162 -14.50 -3.97 11.09
CA PHE A 162 -14.51 -5.40 11.44
C PHE A 162 -14.81 -5.59 12.94
N PRO A 163 -15.72 -6.50 13.31
CA PRO A 163 -15.97 -6.84 14.70
C PRO A 163 -14.69 -7.24 15.44
N GLY A 164 -14.49 -6.69 16.64
CA GLY A 164 -13.28 -6.94 17.44
C GLY A 164 -12.14 -5.95 17.19
N SER A 165 -12.32 -4.97 16.29
CA SER A 165 -11.38 -3.88 16.08
C SER A 165 -11.27 -2.94 17.29
N VAL A 166 -10.05 -2.49 17.60
CA VAL A 166 -9.73 -1.53 18.65
C VAL A 166 -9.26 -0.25 17.97
N ASN A 167 -10.21 0.62 17.58
CA ASN A 167 -9.94 1.77 16.73
C ASN A 167 -9.08 2.86 17.40
N GLU A 168 -8.96 2.85 18.73
CA GLU A 168 -8.03 3.73 19.46
C GLU A 168 -6.58 3.49 19.09
N ASN A 169 -6.25 2.29 18.61
CA ASN A 169 -4.90 1.93 18.14
C ASN A 169 -4.62 2.41 16.71
N ALA A 170 -5.58 3.03 16.02
CA ALA A 170 -5.42 3.56 14.67
C ALA A 170 -4.75 4.94 14.62
N ASP A 171 -4.63 5.62 15.76
CA ASP A 171 -4.09 6.97 15.86
C ASP A 171 -2.60 7.00 15.48
N PRO A 172 -2.21 7.73 14.41
CA PRO A 172 -0.81 7.82 13.98
C PRO A 172 0.10 8.49 15.02
N GLN A 173 -0.42 9.26 16.00
CA GLN A 173 0.39 9.80 17.09
C GLN A 173 1.13 8.71 17.87
N LEU A 174 0.57 7.51 17.94
CA LEU A 174 1.20 6.35 18.58
C LEU A 174 2.53 5.94 17.93
N LEU A 175 2.82 6.42 16.71
CA LEU A 175 4.08 6.18 16.01
C LEU A 175 5.18 7.22 16.32
N LEU A 176 4.86 8.37 16.91
CA LEU A 176 5.86 9.41 17.21
C LEU A 176 7.05 8.90 18.03
N PRO A 177 6.87 8.06 19.07
CA PRO A 177 8.00 7.46 19.76
C PRO A 177 8.85 6.54 18.87
N VAL A 178 8.23 5.82 17.95
CA VAL A 178 8.93 4.92 17.01
C VAL A 178 9.74 5.72 16.00
N ILE A 179 9.17 6.78 15.41
CA ILE A 179 9.86 7.69 14.47
C ILE A 179 11.11 8.30 15.15
N ARG A 180 10.97 8.74 16.40
CA ARG A 180 12.08 9.32 17.15
C ARG A 180 13.17 8.31 17.47
N ASP A 181 12.78 7.10 17.91
CA ASP A 181 13.71 6.08 18.41
C ASP A 181 14.36 5.28 17.25
N PHE A 182 13.74 5.29 16.04
CA PHE A 182 14.23 4.64 14.83
C PHE A 182 14.25 5.58 13.61
N PRO A 183 15.13 6.62 13.61
CA PRO A 183 15.11 7.68 12.61
C PRO A 183 15.45 7.24 11.18
N GLY A 184 16.02 6.05 11.01
CA GLY A 184 16.32 5.46 9.69
C GLY A 184 15.29 4.44 9.21
N LEU A 185 14.17 4.27 9.92
CA LEU A 185 13.11 3.33 9.56
C LEU A 185 12.05 4.03 8.72
N ASP A 186 11.87 3.60 7.47
CA ASP A 186 10.72 4.03 6.67
C ASP A 186 9.43 3.48 7.25
N ILE A 187 8.44 4.36 7.48
CA ILE A 187 7.13 4.04 8.04
C ILE A 187 6.05 4.42 7.03
N VAL A 188 5.23 3.45 6.64
CA VAL A 188 4.15 3.61 5.68
C VAL A 188 2.80 3.57 6.42
N LEU A 189 2.08 4.69 6.41
CA LEU A 189 0.76 4.83 7.00
C LEU A 189 -0.30 4.29 6.03
N ALA A 190 -0.64 3.01 6.15
CA ALA A 190 -1.66 2.40 5.31
C ALA A 190 -3.04 3.03 5.59
N HIS A 191 -3.81 3.30 4.53
CA HIS A 191 -5.09 4.00 4.55
C HIS A 191 -5.03 5.47 4.95
N GLY A 192 -3.82 6.08 5.03
CA GLY A 192 -3.61 7.51 5.12
C GLY A 192 -4.31 8.25 6.27
N GLY A 193 -4.55 7.59 7.41
CA GLY A 193 -5.28 8.20 8.53
C GLY A 193 -6.81 8.16 8.36
N ARG A 194 -7.32 7.20 7.58
CA ARG A 194 -8.75 7.05 7.24
C ARG A 194 -9.70 7.32 8.41
N SER A 195 -10.69 8.14 8.13
CA SER A 195 -11.78 8.67 8.95
C SER A 195 -11.40 9.89 9.80
N SER A 196 -10.43 9.83 10.70
CA SER A 196 -10.25 10.89 11.70
C SER A 196 -8.87 11.54 11.72
N TRP A 197 -7.89 11.01 10.97
CA TRP A 197 -6.49 11.42 11.11
C TRP A 197 -5.81 11.80 9.79
N TYR A 198 -6.56 12.18 8.74
CA TYR A 198 -6.00 12.57 7.45
C TYR A 198 -4.99 13.73 7.57
N ASP A 199 -5.37 14.80 8.29
CA ASP A 199 -4.50 15.97 8.48
C ASP A 199 -3.24 15.62 9.27
N LEU A 200 -3.37 14.76 10.30
CA LEU A 200 -2.25 14.34 11.09
C LEU A 200 -1.29 13.45 10.29
N ALA A 201 -1.83 12.48 9.53
CA ALA A 201 -1.02 11.63 8.66
C ALA A 201 -0.28 12.46 7.59
N ALA A 202 -0.95 13.46 7.00
CA ALA A 202 -0.35 14.39 6.05
C ALA A 202 0.78 15.21 6.67
N THR A 203 0.54 15.79 7.84
CA THR A 203 1.55 16.56 8.60
C THR A 203 2.76 15.67 8.92
N MET A 204 2.53 14.46 9.45
CA MET A 204 3.62 13.53 9.76
C MET A 204 4.46 13.17 8.54
N ALA A 205 3.81 12.96 7.37
CA ALA A 205 4.50 12.61 6.13
C ALA A 205 5.29 13.81 5.54
N LEU A 206 4.83 15.04 5.74
CA LEU A 206 5.54 16.24 5.30
C LEU A 206 6.70 16.61 6.22
N ASP A 207 6.55 16.39 7.52
CA ASP A 207 7.55 16.77 8.54
C ASP A 207 8.67 15.73 8.70
N ASN A 208 8.46 14.48 8.21
CA ASN A 208 9.42 13.39 8.37
C ASN A 208 9.73 12.72 7.03
N GLU A 209 10.99 12.72 6.63
CA GLU A 209 11.44 12.15 5.35
C GLU A 209 11.25 10.63 5.26
N THR A 210 11.13 9.94 6.39
CA THR A 210 10.91 8.48 6.47
C THR A 210 9.44 8.10 6.64
N VAL A 211 8.50 9.05 6.61
CA VAL A 211 7.06 8.77 6.74
C VAL A 211 6.37 8.89 5.38
N TRP A 212 5.60 7.88 5.04
CA TRP A 212 4.86 7.72 3.78
C TRP A 212 3.38 7.48 4.04
N ILE A 213 2.52 7.84 3.10
CA ILE A 213 1.09 7.55 3.12
C ILE A 213 0.79 6.53 2.02
N GLU A 214 0.12 5.45 2.36
CA GLU A 214 -0.36 4.47 1.38
C GLU A 214 -1.87 4.60 1.25
N LEU A 215 -2.35 4.66 -0.02
CA LEU A 215 -3.70 5.11 -0.39
C LEU A 215 -4.77 4.02 -0.38
N SER A 216 -4.45 2.79 0.03
CA SER A 216 -5.38 1.66 0.01
C SER A 216 -6.66 1.93 0.77
N GLY A 217 -7.78 1.40 0.28
CA GLY A 217 -9.07 1.57 0.91
C GLY A 217 -9.61 3.00 0.92
N LEU A 218 -8.95 3.94 0.21
CA LEU A 218 -9.44 5.32 0.04
C LEU A 218 -10.02 5.49 -1.37
N PRO A 219 -11.28 5.96 -1.50
CA PRO A 219 -11.85 6.31 -2.79
C PRO A 219 -11.01 7.41 -3.49
N PRO A 220 -10.36 7.13 -4.64
CA PRO A 220 -9.41 8.07 -5.25
C PRO A 220 -9.99 9.45 -5.55
N LYS A 221 -11.26 9.52 -5.97
CA LYS A 221 -11.97 10.77 -6.24
C LYS A 221 -12.14 11.68 -5.03
N ARG A 222 -12.03 11.11 -3.81
CA ARG A 222 -12.20 11.83 -2.56
C ARG A 222 -10.87 12.31 -1.94
N LEU A 223 -9.73 11.94 -2.53
CA LEU A 223 -8.42 12.37 -2.02
C LEU A 223 -8.27 13.90 -1.87
N PRO A 224 -8.76 14.73 -2.83
CA PRO A 224 -8.73 16.18 -2.65
C PRO A 224 -9.55 16.66 -1.45
N ASP A 225 -10.66 16.00 -1.14
CA ASP A 225 -11.50 16.34 0.03
C ASP A 225 -10.82 15.92 1.34
N TYR A 226 -10.22 14.72 1.37
CA TYR A 226 -9.55 14.19 2.56
C TYR A 226 -8.32 14.99 2.97
N TYR A 227 -7.64 15.60 2.00
CA TYR A 227 -6.42 16.37 2.20
C TYR A 227 -6.58 17.85 1.76
N ALA A 228 -7.80 18.40 1.90
CA ALA A 228 -8.13 19.74 1.42
C ALA A 228 -7.27 20.89 2.02
N GLY A 229 -6.65 20.65 3.17
CA GLY A 229 -5.75 21.61 3.83
C GLY A 229 -4.33 21.67 3.28
N PHE A 230 -3.99 20.82 2.28
CA PHE A 230 -2.62 20.63 1.80
C PHE A 230 -2.50 20.84 0.29
N ASP A 231 -1.32 21.27 -0.18
CA ASP A 231 -0.99 21.18 -1.60
C ASP A 231 -0.89 19.70 -2.00
N LEU A 232 -1.77 19.28 -2.91
CA LEU A 232 -1.93 17.89 -3.26
C LEU A 232 -0.68 17.31 -3.94
N ASN A 233 -0.04 18.06 -4.84
CA ASN A 233 1.17 17.63 -5.51
C ASN A 233 2.37 17.55 -4.57
N GLN A 234 2.47 18.47 -3.61
CA GLN A 234 3.51 18.42 -2.58
C GLN A 234 3.33 17.18 -1.68
N LEU A 235 2.12 16.97 -1.16
CA LEU A 235 1.81 15.84 -0.30
C LEU A 235 1.95 14.51 -1.04
N ALA A 236 1.50 14.43 -2.29
CA ALA A 236 1.54 13.23 -3.10
C ALA A 236 2.98 12.73 -3.40
N ARG A 237 4.00 13.56 -3.24
CA ARG A 237 5.40 13.08 -3.28
C ARG A 237 5.72 12.10 -2.15
N ARG A 238 4.85 12.01 -1.14
CA ARG A 238 4.89 11.05 -0.03
C ARG A 238 3.84 9.95 -0.14
N TRP A 239 3.10 9.86 -1.26
CA TRP A 239 2.08 8.84 -1.45
C TRP A 239 2.63 7.59 -2.12
N ILE A 240 2.06 6.44 -1.75
CA ILE A 240 2.26 5.13 -2.36
C ILE A 240 0.90 4.62 -2.76
N PHE A 241 0.76 4.16 -4.01
CA PHE A 241 -0.47 3.57 -4.50
C PHE A 241 -0.67 2.17 -3.93
N GLY A 242 -1.89 1.86 -3.51
CA GLY A 242 -2.37 0.55 -3.10
C GLY A 242 -3.89 0.52 -3.17
N THR A 243 -4.49 -0.65 -3.33
CA THR A 243 -5.95 -0.77 -3.47
C THR A 243 -6.67 -1.22 -2.21
N ASP A 244 -6.16 -2.16 -1.46
CA ASP A 244 -6.88 -2.96 -0.46
C ASP A 244 -7.74 -4.06 -1.16
N TRP A 245 -7.22 -4.58 -2.31
CA TRP A 245 -7.86 -5.66 -3.03
C TRP A 245 -8.05 -6.91 -2.13
N PRO A 246 -9.15 -7.66 -2.18
CA PRO A 246 -10.25 -7.61 -3.16
C PRO A 246 -11.37 -6.64 -2.82
N GLY A 247 -11.38 -6.01 -1.65
CA GLY A 247 -12.44 -5.10 -1.23
C GLY A 247 -12.50 -3.78 -2.01
N VAL A 248 -11.43 -3.39 -2.69
CA VAL A 248 -11.42 -2.25 -3.62
C VAL A 248 -11.02 -2.73 -5.00
N PRO A 249 -12.00 -2.95 -5.90
CA PRO A 249 -11.76 -3.46 -7.25
C PRO A 249 -11.30 -2.38 -8.22
N GLY A 250 -10.86 -2.81 -9.41
CA GLY A 250 -10.56 -1.90 -10.52
C GLY A 250 -9.25 -1.14 -10.35
N THR A 251 -8.17 -1.86 -10.03
CA THR A 251 -6.84 -1.29 -9.80
C THR A 251 -6.40 -0.30 -10.87
N ALA A 252 -6.52 -0.66 -12.17
CA ALA A 252 -6.18 0.23 -13.28
C ALA A 252 -7.01 1.52 -13.28
N GLN A 253 -8.31 1.43 -13.01
CA GLN A 253 -9.19 2.59 -12.97
C GLN A 253 -8.86 3.50 -11.78
N ASN A 254 -8.60 2.94 -10.62
CA ASN A 254 -8.21 3.68 -9.43
C ASN A 254 -6.86 4.39 -9.65
N ALA A 255 -5.88 3.69 -10.24
CA ALA A 255 -4.58 4.26 -10.58
C ALA A 255 -4.70 5.43 -11.57
N ARG A 256 -5.52 5.29 -12.64
CA ARG A 256 -5.80 6.41 -13.57
C ARG A 256 -6.48 7.58 -12.88
N THR A 257 -7.39 7.31 -11.96
CA THR A 257 -8.06 8.38 -11.21
C THR A 257 -7.07 9.13 -10.32
N VAL A 258 -6.17 8.42 -9.61
CA VAL A 258 -5.09 9.06 -8.84
C VAL A 258 -4.18 9.88 -9.75
N ALA A 259 -3.73 9.30 -10.87
CA ALA A 259 -2.87 10.01 -11.83
C ALA A 259 -3.51 11.27 -12.37
N GLY A 260 -4.82 11.25 -12.64
CA GLY A 260 -5.56 12.41 -13.14
C GLY A 260 -5.72 13.58 -12.15
N LEU A 261 -5.39 13.37 -10.86
CA LEU A 261 -5.41 14.43 -9.84
C LEU A 261 -4.04 15.14 -9.70
N LEU A 262 -2.99 14.64 -10.32
CA LEU A 262 -1.60 15.00 -10.03
C LEU A 262 -0.85 15.42 -11.29
N ASP A 263 0.23 16.17 -11.09
CA ASP A 263 1.21 16.41 -12.13
C ASP A 263 1.86 15.08 -12.55
N GLN A 264 2.27 14.98 -13.81
CA GLN A 264 2.68 13.71 -14.42
C GLN A 264 3.88 13.05 -13.73
N ASP A 265 4.88 13.83 -13.30
CA ASP A 265 6.04 13.31 -12.56
C ASP A 265 5.64 12.81 -11.16
N VAL A 266 4.72 13.51 -10.51
CA VAL A 266 4.17 13.13 -9.20
C VAL A 266 3.32 11.85 -9.34
N ALA A 267 2.47 11.77 -10.35
CA ALA A 267 1.67 10.58 -10.64
C ALA A 267 2.57 9.34 -10.86
N ALA A 268 3.65 9.46 -11.64
CA ALA A 268 4.60 8.37 -11.85
C ALA A 268 5.30 7.95 -10.56
N ALA A 269 5.62 8.90 -9.68
CA ALA A 269 6.17 8.60 -8.36
C ALA A 269 5.17 7.82 -7.49
N VAL A 270 3.91 8.25 -7.43
CA VAL A 270 2.84 7.62 -6.63
C VAL A 270 2.54 6.21 -7.12
N LEU A 271 2.37 6.01 -8.44
CA LEU A 271 1.93 4.72 -9.00
C LEU A 271 2.98 3.62 -8.88
N GLY A 272 4.27 3.95 -8.82
CA GLY A 272 5.31 2.92 -8.70
C GLY A 272 6.62 3.42 -8.14
N GLY A 273 7.04 4.64 -8.48
CA GLY A 273 8.36 5.16 -8.12
C GLY A 273 8.65 5.17 -6.62
N ASN A 274 7.68 5.62 -5.81
CA ASN A 274 7.83 5.66 -4.36
C ASN A 274 7.84 4.26 -3.76
N ALA A 275 6.99 3.35 -4.23
CA ALA A 275 7.00 1.96 -3.80
C ALA A 275 8.35 1.30 -4.11
N MET A 276 8.90 1.49 -5.31
CA MET A 276 10.21 0.98 -5.71
C MET A 276 11.37 1.54 -4.86
N ARG A 277 11.21 2.72 -4.30
CA ARG A 277 12.19 3.35 -3.40
C ARG A 277 12.10 2.79 -1.97
N VAL A 278 10.88 2.55 -1.50
CA VAL A 278 10.60 2.27 -0.08
C VAL A 278 10.65 0.77 0.23
N TYR A 279 10.01 -0.05 -0.61
CA TYR A 279 9.92 -1.48 -0.34
C TYR A 279 11.17 -2.25 -0.76
N ALA A 280 11.60 -3.18 0.09
CA ALA A 280 12.81 -3.95 -0.14
C ALA A 280 12.63 -5.03 -1.23
N GLY A 281 13.68 -5.28 -2.00
CA GLY A 281 13.76 -6.43 -2.90
C GLY A 281 12.73 -6.47 -4.03
N LEU A 282 12.11 -5.34 -4.38
CA LEU A 282 11.23 -5.29 -5.54
C LEU A 282 12.02 -5.50 -6.84
N PRO A 283 11.42 -6.13 -7.88
CA PRO A 283 12.07 -6.30 -9.17
C PRO A 283 12.33 -4.92 -9.80
N GLN A 284 13.41 -4.83 -10.57
CA GLN A 284 13.66 -3.59 -11.31
C GLN A 284 12.62 -3.41 -12.41
N LEU A 285 11.81 -2.36 -12.28
CA LEU A 285 10.83 -1.99 -13.29
C LEU A 285 11.43 -1.01 -14.30
N PRO A 286 10.95 -0.98 -15.55
CA PRO A 286 11.36 0.02 -16.54
C PRO A 286 11.14 1.43 -15.97
N LYS A 287 12.09 2.33 -16.21
CA LYS A 287 11.87 3.74 -15.87
C LYS A 287 10.74 4.31 -16.72
N PRO A 288 9.88 5.19 -16.17
CA PRO A 288 8.93 5.93 -16.99
C PRO A 288 9.66 6.63 -18.14
N PRO A 289 9.05 6.76 -19.33
CA PRO A 289 9.66 7.50 -20.43
C PRO A 289 10.02 8.91 -19.95
N GLN A 290 11.28 9.30 -20.14
CA GLN A 290 11.69 10.68 -19.88
C GLN A 290 10.91 11.57 -20.86
N LEU A 291 10.08 12.46 -20.32
CA LEU A 291 9.46 13.51 -21.13
C LEU A 291 10.58 14.41 -21.65
N THR A 292 10.88 14.30 -22.94
CA THR A 292 11.53 15.39 -23.64
C THR A 292 10.61 16.60 -23.47
N HIS A 293 11.08 17.62 -22.77
CA HIS A 293 10.45 18.93 -22.76
C HIS A 293 10.23 19.33 -24.22
N VAL A 294 9.02 19.20 -24.73
CA VAL A 294 8.61 19.91 -25.93
C VAL A 294 8.57 21.36 -25.48
N THR A 295 9.72 22.02 -25.63
CA THR A 295 9.82 23.48 -25.49
C THR A 295 8.72 24.07 -26.34
N ALA A 296 7.91 24.91 -25.73
CA ALA A 296 6.85 25.68 -26.33
C ALA A 296 7.42 26.57 -27.48
N ALA A 297 7.47 25.99 -28.67
CA ALA A 297 7.75 26.69 -29.92
C ALA A 297 6.46 26.88 -30.75
N VAL A 298 5.34 27.19 -30.10
CA VAL A 298 4.10 27.61 -30.78
C VAL A 298 3.46 28.70 -29.94
N ARG A 299 4.11 29.86 -29.89
CA ARG A 299 3.48 31.14 -29.46
C ARG A 299 3.98 32.38 -30.18
N ASP A 300 4.67 32.27 -31.33
CA ASP A 300 5.13 33.45 -32.06
C ASP A 300 4.60 33.61 -33.48
N GLU A 301 3.71 32.74 -33.97
CA GLU A 301 3.08 32.96 -35.30
C GLU A 301 1.75 33.71 -35.27
N ALA A 302 1.21 34.01 -34.08
CA ALA A 302 -0.06 34.77 -33.99
C ALA A 302 0.14 36.29 -33.73
N ALA A 303 1.36 36.75 -33.52
CA ALA A 303 1.65 38.16 -33.24
C ALA A 303 2.08 38.97 -34.46
N THR A 304 2.44 38.35 -35.59
CA THR A 304 2.92 39.04 -36.80
C THR A 304 1.83 39.32 -37.83
N SER A 305 0.60 38.81 -37.65
CA SER A 305 -0.48 38.98 -38.61
C SER A 305 -1.39 40.19 -38.33
N LYS A 306 -1.17 40.98 -37.28
CA LYS A 306 -1.98 42.16 -36.91
C LYS A 306 -1.32 43.53 -37.10
N LEU A 307 -0.17 43.59 -37.73
CA LEU A 307 0.54 44.87 -37.99
C LEU A 307 0.63 45.25 -39.47
N GLU A 308 -0.04 44.51 -40.37
CA GLU A 308 -0.10 44.86 -41.79
C GLU A 308 -1.50 45.28 -42.28
N GLN A 309 -2.45 45.59 -41.40
CA GLN A 309 -3.72 46.20 -41.78
C GLN A 309 -4.10 47.30 -40.77
N ALA A 310 -3.35 48.41 -40.76
CA ALA A 310 -3.78 49.71 -40.30
C ALA A 310 -3.04 50.84 -41.05
#